data_5c28868ee049852724899b4043f3b9b6
#
_entry.id   5c28868ee049852724899b4043f3b9b6
#
_cell.length_a   1.000
_cell.length_b   1.000
_cell.length_c   1.000
_cell.angle_alpha   90.00
_cell.angle_beta   90.00
_cell.angle_gamma   90.00
#
_symmetry.space_group_name_H-M   'P 1'
#
loop_
_entity.id
_entity.type
_entity.pdbx_description
1 polymer ?
#
loop_
_entity_poly.entity_id
_entity_poly.type
_entity_poly.pdbx_seq_one_letter_code
_entity_poly.pdbx_strand_id
1 'polypeptide(L)'
;MKIQIFLNLLYQNLNHQYIFDFHDLMSEFLYELDRKEIYEHSINQEQFNEEDFLNQRAYVLTNGNKYYHDIISLIKPLDGELKCPQLLTLPAKAWSIKNNKSIEKYPHTPKYNIQAKSNTKYW
;
A
#
# COMPACT_ATOMS: atom_id res chain seq x y z
N MET A 1 7.35 6.99 -8.27
CA MET A 1 8.08 6.51 -7.06
C MET A 1 8.50 5.07 -7.26
N LYS A 2 9.70 4.74 -6.87
CA LYS A 2 10.15 3.35 -6.89
C LYS A 2 10.10 2.81 -5.46
N ILE A 3 9.16 1.93 -5.20
CA ILE A 3 8.97 1.31 -3.88
C ILE A 3 10.26 0.65 -3.38
N GLN A 4 11.01 0.00 -4.28
CA GLN A 4 12.25 -0.67 -3.90
C GLN A 4 13.27 0.29 -3.27
N ILE A 5 13.34 1.53 -3.75
CA ILE A 5 14.23 2.53 -3.18
C ILE A 5 13.82 2.84 -1.74
N PHE A 6 12.53 3.00 -1.48
CA PHE A 6 12.03 3.26 -0.13
C PHE A 6 12.27 2.08 0.81
N LEU A 7 12.07 0.85 0.32
CA LEU A 7 12.37 -0.34 1.11
C LEU A 7 13.84 -0.38 1.52
N ASN A 8 14.74 -0.09 0.59
CA ASN A 8 16.17 -0.03 0.88
C ASN A 8 16.49 1.05 1.91
N LEU A 9 15.87 2.22 1.78
CA LEU A 9 16.07 3.31 2.74
C LEU A 9 15.58 2.94 4.14
N LEU A 10 14.48 2.20 4.25
CA LEU A 10 13.98 1.73 5.55
C LEU A 10 14.99 0.82 6.25
N TYR A 11 15.66 -0.05 5.51
CA TYR A 11 16.66 -0.97 6.09
C TYR A 11 17.99 -0.30 6.39
N GLN A 12 18.40 0.68 5.58
CA GLN A 12 19.69 1.33 5.71
C GLN A 12 19.65 2.55 6.60
N ASN A 13 18.53 3.26 6.58
CA ASN A 13 18.40 4.52 7.25
C ASN A 13 17.71 4.37 8.58
N LEU A 14 18.29 4.95 9.59
CA LEU A 14 17.96 4.61 10.95
C LEU A 14 17.09 5.64 11.65
N ASN A 15 16.47 6.55 10.90
CA ASN A 15 15.63 7.58 11.46
C ASN A 15 14.17 7.17 11.49
N HIS A 16 13.48 7.31 12.64
CA HIS A 16 12.05 7.04 12.76
C HIS A 16 11.22 7.82 11.76
N GLN A 17 11.64 9.05 11.46
CA GLN A 17 10.90 9.91 10.54
C GLN A 17 10.81 9.31 9.14
N TYR A 18 11.86 8.62 8.67
CA TYR A 18 11.80 7.95 7.37
C TYR A 18 10.77 6.84 7.34
N ILE A 19 10.62 6.11 8.42
CA ILE A 19 9.61 5.05 8.51
C ILE A 19 8.21 5.66 8.44
N PHE A 20 7.98 6.75 9.19
CA PHE A 20 6.69 7.43 9.21
C PHE A 20 6.37 8.08 7.86
N ASP A 21 7.36 8.71 7.24
CA ASP A 21 7.20 9.32 5.91
C ASP A 21 6.90 8.26 4.84
N PHE A 22 7.59 7.13 4.90
CA PHE A 22 7.29 6.00 4.03
C PHE A 22 5.85 5.51 4.22
N HIS A 23 5.42 5.37 5.47
CA HIS A 23 4.07 4.92 5.78
C HIS A 23 3.02 5.90 5.23
N ASP A 24 3.24 7.20 5.40
CA ASP A 24 2.34 8.22 4.87
C ASP A 24 2.27 8.16 3.34
N LEU A 25 3.42 8.05 2.68
CA LEU A 25 3.50 7.97 1.22
C LEU A 25 2.82 6.70 0.71
N MET A 26 3.05 5.56 1.37
CA MET A 26 2.37 4.32 1.03
C MET A 26 0.86 4.47 1.15
N SER A 27 0.40 5.10 2.24
CA SER A 27 -1.04 5.31 2.45
C SER A 27 -1.65 6.20 1.36
N GLU A 28 -0.91 7.20 0.89
CA GLU A 28 -1.36 8.07 -0.19
C GLU A 28 -1.56 7.30 -1.49
N PHE A 29 -0.60 6.47 -1.88
CA PHE A 29 -0.71 5.68 -3.09
C PHE A 29 -1.82 4.62 -2.99
N LEU A 30 -1.98 3.98 -1.84
CA LEU A 30 -3.08 3.04 -1.62
C LEU A 30 -4.43 3.74 -1.71
N TYR A 31 -4.52 4.95 -1.15
CA TYR A 31 -5.74 5.75 -1.20
C TYR A 31 -6.09 6.16 -2.64
N GLU A 32 -5.08 6.55 -3.44
CA GLU A 32 -5.28 6.93 -4.84
C GLU A 32 -5.76 5.75 -5.69
N LEU A 33 -5.39 4.52 -5.34
CA LEU A 33 -5.85 3.32 -6.03
C LEU A 33 -7.23 2.85 -5.55
N ASP A 34 -7.78 3.44 -4.51
CA ASP A 34 -9.08 3.06 -3.95
C ASP A 34 -10.20 3.68 -4.77
N ARG A 35 -10.45 3.10 -5.94
CA ARG A 35 -11.43 3.59 -6.93
C ARG A 35 -12.30 2.46 -7.42
N LYS A 36 -13.59 2.75 -7.50
CA LYS A 36 -14.59 1.80 -8.02
C LYS A 36 -14.22 1.32 -9.43
N GLU A 37 -13.80 2.22 -10.30
CA GLU A 37 -13.46 1.88 -11.67
C GLU A 37 -12.26 0.92 -11.76
N ILE A 38 -11.28 1.04 -10.86
CA ILE A 38 -10.15 0.12 -10.81
C ILE A 38 -10.65 -1.28 -10.43
N TYR A 39 -11.52 -1.37 -9.45
CA TYR A 39 -12.10 -2.65 -9.07
C TYR A 39 -12.95 -3.26 -10.19
N GLU A 40 -13.80 -2.46 -10.82
CA GLU A 40 -14.68 -2.93 -11.90
C GLU A 40 -13.90 -3.36 -13.15
N HIS A 41 -12.76 -2.74 -13.40
CA HIS A 41 -11.87 -3.09 -14.52
C HIS A 41 -10.98 -4.29 -14.22
N SER A 42 -10.96 -4.75 -12.97
CA SER A 42 -10.08 -5.84 -12.54
C SER A 42 -10.46 -7.18 -13.14
N ILE A 43 -9.50 -8.12 -13.12
CA ILE A 43 -9.69 -9.51 -13.53
C ILE A 43 -9.52 -10.44 -12.34
N ASN A 44 -10.02 -11.68 -12.47
CA ASN A 44 -9.84 -12.73 -11.47
C ASN A 44 -10.40 -12.35 -10.09
N GLN A 45 -11.48 -11.57 -10.08
CA GLN A 45 -12.22 -11.25 -8.86
C GLN A 45 -13.41 -12.21 -8.75
N GLU A 46 -13.63 -12.73 -7.55
CA GLU A 46 -14.84 -13.50 -7.27
C GLU A 46 -15.95 -12.57 -6.83
N GLN A 47 -16.00 -12.24 -5.54
CA GLN A 47 -16.89 -11.21 -5.04
C GLN A 47 -16.10 -10.16 -4.30
N PHE A 48 -16.65 -8.96 -4.15
CA PHE A 48 -15.96 -7.87 -3.48
C PHE A 48 -15.68 -8.24 -2.02
N ASN A 49 -14.41 -8.08 -1.63
CA ASN A 49 -13.95 -8.23 -0.26
C ASN A 49 -12.98 -7.10 0.03
N GLU A 50 -13.25 -6.33 1.08
CA GLU A 50 -12.47 -5.13 1.38
C GLU A 50 -10.99 -5.44 1.66
N GLU A 51 -10.73 -6.50 2.42
CA GLU A 51 -9.37 -6.90 2.74
C GLU A 51 -8.61 -7.38 1.51
N ASP A 52 -9.25 -8.19 0.67
CA ASP A 52 -8.64 -8.66 -0.58
C ASP A 52 -8.30 -7.49 -1.49
N PHE A 53 -9.21 -6.53 -1.65
CA PHE A 53 -8.96 -5.37 -2.49
C PHE A 53 -7.81 -4.52 -1.94
N LEU A 54 -7.70 -4.37 -0.63
CA LEU A 54 -6.56 -3.68 -0.01
C LEU A 54 -5.24 -4.41 -0.32
N ASN A 55 -5.22 -5.73 -0.17
CA ASN A 55 -4.03 -6.54 -0.42
C ASN A 55 -3.62 -6.54 -1.88
N GLN A 56 -4.58 -6.46 -2.80
CA GLN A 56 -4.34 -6.34 -4.23
C GLN A 56 -3.72 -4.98 -4.57
N ARG A 57 -4.21 -3.90 -3.97
CA ARG A 57 -3.63 -2.56 -4.14
C ARG A 57 -2.21 -2.49 -3.59
N ALA A 58 -1.97 -3.15 -2.46
CA ALA A 58 -0.61 -3.25 -1.92
C ALA A 58 0.34 -3.95 -2.89
N TYR A 59 -0.11 -5.00 -3.56
CA TYR A 59 0.70 -5.68 -4.58
C TYR A 59 1.11 -4.70 -5.69
N VAL A 60 0.22 -3.82 -6.14
CA VAL A 60 0.52 -2.85 -7.20
C VAL A 60 1.75 -2.02 -6.82
N LEU A 61 1.83 -1.58 -5.58
CA LEU A 61 2.94 -0.73 -5.12
C LEU A 61 4.28 -1.45 -5.16
N THR A 62 4.29 -2.77 -5.04
CA THR A 62 5.56 -3.54 -5.04
C THR A 62 6.17 -3.68 -6.44
N ASN A 63 5.45 -3.30 -7.49
CA ASN A 63 5.87 -3.49 -8.87
C ASN A 63 6.36 -2.22 -9.57
N GLY A 64 6.52 -1.13 -8.84
CA GLY A 64 7.14 0.08 -9.34
C GLY A 64 6.18 1.05 -10.02
N ASN A 65 6.74 2.18 -10.50
CA ASN A 65 5.98 3.30 -11.01
C ASN A 65 5.17 2.99 -12.26
N LYS A 66 5.76 2.26 -13.20
CA LYS A 66 5.07 1.98 -14.46
C LYS A 66 3.84 1.12 -14.22
N TYR A 67 3.97 0.09 -13.40
CA TYR A 67 2.84 -0.78 -13.07
C TYR A 67 1.73 -0.01 -12.37
N TYR A 68 2.08 0.80 -11.37
CA TYR A 68 1.14 1.68 -10.69
C TYR A 68 0.40 2.58 -11.68
N HIS A 69 1.14 3.22 -12.58
CA HIS A 69 0.57 4.15 -13.56
C HIS A 69 -0.39 3.44 -14.51
N ASP A 70 -0.02 2.25 -14.96
CA ASP A 70 -0.86 1.45 -15.85
C ASP A 70 -2.17 1.03 -15.18
N ILE A 71 -2.12 0.69 -13.90
CA ILE A 71 -3.33 0.32 -13.14
C ILE A 71 -4.25 1.53 -12.94
N ILE A 72 -3.70 2.65 -12.48
CA ILE A 72 -4.54 3.82 -12.18
C ILE A 72 -5.13 4.44 -13.44
N SER A 73 -4.43 4.29 -14.57
CA SER A 73 -4.89 4.78 -15.88
C SER A 73 -5.77 3.77 -16.63
N LEU A 74 -6.04 2.62 -16.02
CA LEU A 74 -6.84 1.53 -16.61
C LEU A 74 -6.21 0.92 -17.87
N ILE A 75 -4.90 1.11 -18.07
CA ILE A 75 -4.15 0.47 -19.16
C ILE A 75 -4.00 -1.01 -18.90
N LYS A 76 -3.73 -1.37 -17.63
CA LYS A 76 -3.70 -2.75 -17.16
C LYS A 76 -4.80 -2.98 -16.14
N PRO A 77 -5.42 -4.17 -16.13
CA PRO A 77 -6.36 -4.50 -15.07
C PRO A 77 -5.64 -4.88 -13.79
N LEU A 78 -6.24 -4.51 -12.66
CA LEU A 78 -5.86 -5.07 -11.36
C LEU A 78 -6.15 -6.56 -11.38
N ASP A 79 -5.21 -7.37 -10.92
CA ASP A 79 -5.39 -8.83 -10.87
C ASP A 79 -5.75 -9.25 -9.45
N GLY A 80 -6.95 -9.81 -9.29
CA GLY A 80 -7.46 -10.24 -7.99
C GLY A 80 -6.69 -11.38 -7.35
N GLU A 81 -5.88 -12.10 -8.12
CA GLU A 81 -5.06 -13.19 -7.60
C GLU A 81 -3.71 -12.70 -7.03
N LEU A 82 -3.32 -11.48 -7.33
CA LEU A 82 -2.02 -10.94 -6.92
C LEU A 82 -2.18 -10.02 -5.71
N LYS A 83 -1.62 -10.43 -4.59
CA LYS A 83 -1.76 -9.78 -3.29
C LYS A 83 -0.41 -9.66 -2.60
N CYS A 84 -0.22 -8.60 -1.82
CA CYS A 84 0.98 -8.43 -0.99
C CYS A 84 0.63 -7.82 0.36
N PRO A 85 -0.01 -8.58 1.26
CA PRO A 85 -0.35 -8.06 2.58
C PRO A 85 0.89 -7.70 3.42
N GLN A 86 2.04 -8.28 3.11
CA GLN A 86 3.29 -8.03 3.84
C GLN A 86 3.72 -6.57 3.76
N LEU A 87 3.40 -5.87 2.67
CA LEU A 87 3.73 -4.45 2.54
C LEU A 87 3.06 -3.61 3.61
N LEU A 88 1.83 -3.95 3.98
CA LEU A 88 1.02 -3.17 4.91
C LEU A 88 1.60 -3.15 6.32
N THR A 89 2.29 -4.20 6.71
CA THR A 89 2.89 -4.31 8.05
C THR A 89 4.35 -3.88 8.08
N LEU A 90 4.94 -3.57 6.92
CA LEU A 90 6.37 -3.29 6.83
C LEU A 90 6.82 -2.10 7.68
N PRO A 91 6.12 -0.94 7.68
CA PRO A 91 6.56 0.19 8.50
C PRO A 91 6.61 -0.15 9.99
N ALA A 92 5.57 -0.80 10.52
CA ALA A 92 5.51 -1.15 11.92
C ALA A 92 6.57 -2.19 12.30
N LYS A 93 6.83 -3.16 11.41
CA LYS A 93 7.90 -4.15 11.63
C LYS A 93 9.28 -3.51 11.63
N ALA A 94 9.56 -2.62 10.69
CA ALA A 94 10.84 -1.92 10.62
C ALA A 94 11.06 -1.09 11.89
N TRP A 95 10.05 -0.37 12.33
CA TRP A 95 10.10 0.40 13.57
C TRP A 95 10.34 -0.49 14.79
N SER A 96 9.64 -1.62 14.88
CA SER A 96 9.76 -2.58 15.97
C SER A 96 11.18 -3.12 16.10
N ILE A 97 11.77 -3.54 15.00
CA ILE A 97 13.14 -4.06 14.96
C ILE A 97 14.12 -2.97 15.40
N LYS A 98 13.98 -1.79 14.83
CA LYS A 98 14.87 -0.69 15.10
C LYS A 98 14.87 -0.23 16.55
N ASN A 99 13.69 -0.22 17.17
CA ASN A 99 13.53 0.29 18.53
C ASN A 99 13.52 -0.81 19.58
N ASN A 100 13.64 -2.06 19.17
CA ASN A 100 13.56 -3.21 20.06
C ASN A 100 12.29 -3.15 20.95
N LYS A 101 11.16 -2.88 20.31
CA LYS A 101 9.87 -2.77 20.98
C LYS A 101 8.84 -3.64 20.26
N SER A 102 7.75 -3.96 20.95
CA SER A 102 6.64 -4.69 20.33
C SER A 102 6.05 -3.89 19.16
N ILE A 103 5.67 -4.60 18.09
CA ILE A 103 5.02 -4.01 16.93
C ILE A 103 3.72 -3.28 17.32
N GLU A 104 3.05 -3.75 18.37
CA GLU A 104 1.81 -3.16 18.87
C GLU A 104 2.00 -1.75 19.41
N LYS A 105 3.23 -1.38 19.74
CA LYS A 105 3.58 -0.04 20.23
C LYS A 105 3.91 0.94 19.11
N TYR A 106 3.80 0.53 17.86
CA TYR A 106 4.06 1.41 16.73
C TYR A 106 3.18 2.67 16.84
N PRO A 107 3.78 3.88 16.93
CA PRO A 107 3.03 5.07 17.33
C PRO A 107 2.37 5.83 16.18
N HIS A 108 2.73 5.52 14.93
CA HIS A 108 2.32 6.34 13.79
C HIS A 108 1.03 5.84 13.17
N THR A 109 0.09 6.77 12.96
CA THR A 109 -1.10 6.54 12.15
C THR A 109 -0.87 7.16 10.78
N PRO A 110 -1.06 6.42 9.69
CA PRO A 110 -0.82 6.95 8.35
C PRO A 110 -1.76 8.09 8.01
N LYS A 111 -1.28 8.96 7.11
CA LYS A 111 -1.98 10.18 6.72
C LYS A 111 -3.34 9.90 6.06
N TYR A 112 -3.45 8.85 5.26
CA TYR A 112 -4.68 8.52 4.55
C TYR A 112 -5.28 7.22 5.07
N ASN A 113 -6.61 7.13 5.06
CA ASN A 113 -7.31 5.89 5.36
C ASN A 113 -7.23 4.97 4.15
N ILE A 114 -6.62 3.79 4.34
CA ILE A 114 -6.37 2.83 3.26
C ILE A 114 -7.48 1.80 3.08
N GLN A 115 -8.48 1.80 3.95
CA GLN A 115 -9.60 0.87 3.81
C GLN A 115 -10.36 1.11 2.51
N ALA A 116 -10.90 0.04 1.93
CA ALA A 116 -11.68 0.13 0.71
C ALA A 116 -12.86 1.10 0.88
N LYS A 117 -13.15 1.84 -0.19
CA LYS A 117 -14.24 2.83 -0.25
C LYS A 117 -14.02 4.07 0.62
N SER A 118 -12.80 4.25 1.16
CA SER A 118 -12.46 5.45 1.92
C SER A 118 -12.28 6.68 1.03
N ASN A 119 -11.87 6.47 -0.22
CA ASN A 119 -11.73 7.54 -1.20
C ASN A 119 -13.08 7.80 -1.85
N THR A 120 -13.96 8.42 -1.09
CA THR A 120 -15.42 8.48 -1.37
C THR A 120 -15.78 9.12 -2.70
N LYS A 121 -14.98 10.08 -3.19
CA LYS A 121 -15.27 10.73 -4.48
C LYS A 121 -15.15 9.80 -5.69
N TYR A 122 -14.53 8.62 -5.50
CA TYR A 122 -14.37 7.62 -6.57
C TYR A 122 -15.24 6.38 -6.37
N TRP A 123 -16.15 6.40 -5.43
CA TRP A 123 -17.08 5.31 -5.17
C TRP A 123 -18.53 5.78 -5.26
#